data_9a28a9596348f813ed81417d7dad3c87
#
_entry.id   9a28a9596348f813ed81417d7dad3c87
#
_cell.length_a   1.000
_cell.length_b   1.000
_cell.length_c   1.000
_cell.angle_alpha   90.00
_cell.angle_beta   90.00
_cell.angle_gamma   90.00
#
_symmetry.space_group_name_H-M   'P 1'
#
loop_
_entity.id
_entity.type
_entity.pdbx_description
1 polymer ?
#
loop_
_entity_poly.entity_id
_entity_poly.type
_entity_poly.pdbx_seq_one_letter_code
_entity_poly.pdbx_strand_id
1 'polypeptide(L)'
;MKMDMTRIEKVIEDMRKMNLEQFLVTDPMAVYYLTGQYYACGERMMVLRLDVEKDPVLVIGKLFPQDEEKLGIKVVYFDDTDDCVEVLASHMRKGGTIGIDKTWPARFLLRLMELQVGDAYSNASTIIDHIRQIKTEEEQQKMRVASRCNDTSIEELIPLVSKGMTEAELGEELLKIYLKNGAQGHSFEPIIAYGAHAADPHHETDDSK
;
A
#
# COMPACT_ATOMS: atom_id res chain seq x y z
N MET A 1 8.52 6.63 12.29
CA MET A 1 7.22 7.31 12.56
C MET A 1 6.42 6.34 13.40
N LYS A 2 5.70 6.79 14.42
CA LYS A 2 4.82 5.90 15.20
C LYS A 2 3.55 5.60 14.41
N MET A 3 2.96 4.44 14.67
CA MET A 3 1.65 4.09 14.14
C MET A 3 0.60 5.17 14.46
N ASP A 4 -0.25 5.49 13.52
CA ASP A 4 -1.31 6.50 13.69
C ASP A 4 -2.50 5.90 14.46
N MET A 5 -2.49 6.07 15.77
CA MET A 5 -3.53 5.52 16.65
C MET A 5 -4.92 6.08 16.33
N THR A 6 -5.02 7.33 15.87
CA THR A 6 -6.32 7.91 15.48
C THR A 6 -6.92 7.18 14.28
N ARG A 7 -6.09 6.76 13.31
CA ARG A 7 -6.54 5.94 12.17
C ARG A 7 -6.93 4.54 12.62
N ILE A 8 -6.13 3.94 13.51
CA ILE A 8 -6.43 2.62 14.08
C ILE A 8 -7.77 2.63 14.83
N GLU A 9 -8.04 3.62 15.65
CA GLU A 9 -9.30 3.77 16.38
C GLU A 9 -10.51 3.80 15.43
N LYS A 10 -10.41 4.55 14.31
CA LYS A 10 -11.46 4.57 13.27
C LYS A 10 -11.65 3.19 12.63
N VAL A 11 -10.55 2.48 12.31
CA VAL A 11 -10.64 1.13 11.77
C VAL A 11 -11.33 0.19 12.76
N ILE A 12 -10.95 0.21 14.03
CA ILE A 12 -11.57 -0.60 15.10
C ILE A 12 -13.05 -0.27 15.27
N GLU A 13 -13.44 1.00 15.19
CA GLU A 13 -14.85 1.41 15.24
C GLU A 13 -15.65 0.79 14.08
N ASP A 14 -15.13 0.84 12.85
CA ASP A 14 -15.79 0.29 11.69
C ASP A 14 -15.77 -1.25 11.67
N MET A 15 -14.73 -1.90 12.22
CA MET A 15 -14.71 -3.33 12.48
C MET A 15 -15.87 -3.74 13.39
N ARG A 16 -16.14 -3.01 14.48
CA ARG A 16 -17.27 -3.28 15.38
C ARG A 16 -18.62 -3.16 14.68
N LYS A 17 -18.80 -2.14 13.82
CA LYS A 17 -20.03 -1.96 13.01
C LYS A 17 -20.25 -3.12 12.04
N MET A 18 -19.18 -3.75 11.55
CA MET A 18 -19.22 -4.89 10.65
C MET A 18 -19.21 -6.24 11.37
N ASN A 19 -19.25 -6.26 12.70
CA ASN A 19 -19.12 -7.47 13.52
C ASN A 19 -17.85 -8.28 13.22
N LEU A 20 -16.75 -7.60 12.96
CA LEU A 20 -15.43 -8.19 12.79
C LEU A 20 -14.67 -8.14 14.10
N GLU A 21 -14.17 -9.27 14.56
CA GLU A 21 -13.39 -9.33 15.79
C GLU A 21 -11.90 -9.06 15.54
N GLN A 22 -11.41 -9.48 14.40
CA GLN A 22 -10.04 -9.28 13.97
C GLN A 22 -10.00 -8.88 12.50
N PHE A 23 -8.99 -8.09 12.11
CA PHE A 23 -8.75 -7.74 10.73
C PHE A 23 -7.27 -7.90 10.40
N LEU A 24 -6.98 -8.66 9.35
CA LEU A 24 -5.65 -8.90 8.82
C LEU A 24 -5.39 -7.92 7.67
N VAL A 25 -4.71 -6.82 7.98
CA VAL A 25 -4.31 -5.81 6.99
C VAL A 25 -3.00 -6.25 6.35
N THR A 26 -3.00 -6.48 5.05
CA THR A 26 -1.90 -7.10 4.31
C THR A 26 -1.45 -6.29 3.09
N ASP A 27 -2.30 -5.40 2.58
CA ASP A 27 -1.93 -4.47 1.51
C ASP A 27 -0.81 -3.53 1.99
N PRO A 28 0.37 -3.50 1.33
CA PRO A 28 1.49 -2.65 1.73
C PRO A 28 1.11 -1.16 1.86
N MET A 29 0.20 -0.67 1.01
CA MET A 29 -0.26 0.72 1.07
C MET A 29 -1.23 0.97 2.23
N ALA A 30 -2.06 -0.01 2.60
CA ALA A 30 -2.92 0.07 3.78
C ALA A 30 -2.07 0.03 5.06
N VAL A 31 -1.09 -0.86 5.14
CA VAL A 31 -0.12 -0.90 6.26
C VAL A 31 0.66 0.40 6.34
N TYR A 32 1.16 0.93 5.21
CA TYR A 32 1.84 2.23 5.16
C TYR A 32 0.95 3.36 5.68
N TYR A 33 -0.32 3.39 5.27
CA TYR A 33 -1.28 4.40 5.71
C TYR A 33 -1.48 4.40 7.24
N LEU A 34 -1.48 3.22 7.86
CA LEU A 34 -1.68 3.05 9.30
C LEU A 34 -0.40 3.23 10.13
N THR A 35 0.75 2.83 9.58
CA THR A 35 2.01 2.76 10.34
C THR A 35 3.04 3.82 9.96
N GLY A 36 2.88 4.45 8.79
CA GLY A 36 3.88 5.32 8.19
C GLY A 36 5.13 4.59 7.69
N GLN A 37 5.14 3.23 7.67
CA GLN A 37 6.24 2.40 7.19
C GLN A 37 5.78 1.60 5.97
N TYR A 38 6.50 1.72 4.86
CA TYR A 38 6.26 0.93 3.65
C TYR A 38 7.15 -0.33 3.68
N TYR A 39 6.54 -1.47 3.43
CA TYR A 39 7.21 -2.77 3.43
C TYR A 39 7.11 -3.42 2.05
N ALA A 40 8.24 -3.59 1.37
CA ALA A 40 8.33 -4.30 0.10
C ALA A 40 8.74 -5.77 0.36
N CYS A 41 7.84 -6.55 0.95
CA CYS A 41 8.12 -7.93 1.37
C CYS A 41 8.09 -8.95 0.22
N GLY A 42 7.69 -8.55 -1.00
CA GLY A 42 7.56 -9.45 -2.13
C GLY A 42 6.55 -10.56 -1.86
N GLU A 43 6.96 -11.82 -2.06
CA GLU A 43 6.13 -12.99 -1.80
C GLU A 43 6.01 -13.39 -0.32
N ARG A 44 6.80 -12.77 0.57
CA ARG A 44 6.78 -13.08 2.00
C ARG A 44 5.58 -12.46 2.68
N MET A 45 5.04 -13.20 3.65
CA MET A 45 3.91 -12.70 4.42
C MET A 45 4.30 -11.48 5.25
N MET A 46 3.45 -10.45 5.20
CA MET A 46 3.42 -9.32 6.12
C MET A 46 1.95 -9.10 6.50
N VAL A 47 1.67 -9.05 7.80
CA VAL A 47 0.31 -8.86 8.32
C VAL A 47 0.33 -7.91 9.50
N LEU A 48 -0.38 -6.80 9.41
CA LEU A 48 -0.76 -6.01 10.58
C LEU A 48 -2.10 -6.55 11.09
N ARG A 49 -2.06 -7.34 12.18
CA ARG A 49 -3.27 -7.86 12.83
C ARG A 49 -3.85 -6.78 13.73
N LEU A 50 -5.07 -6.34 13.43
CA LEU A 50 -5.92 -5.50 14.28
C LEU A 50 -6.94 -6.38 15.01
N ASP A 51 -7.33 -5.99 16.21
CA ASP A 51 -8.25 -6.73 17.07
C ASP A 51 -9.07 -5.74 17.91
N VAL A 52 -10.35 -5.97 18.07
CA VAL A 52 -11.25 -5.06 18.81
C VAL A 52 -11.01 -5.03 20.31
N GLU A 53 -10.24 -5.99 20.85
CA GLU A 53 -9.96 -6.14 22.29
C GLU A 53 -8.47 -6.16 22.64
N LYS A 54 -7.59 -6.33 21.65
CA LYS A 54 -6.14 -6.49 21.88
C LYS A 54 -5.35 -5.47 21.05
N ASP A 55 -4.18 -5.13 21.55
CA ASP A 55 -3.25 -4.27 20.85
C ASP A 55 -2.87 -4.82 19.46
N PRO A 56 -2.62 -3.95 18.49
CA PRO A 56 -2.12 -4.33 17.17
C PRO A 56 -0.80 -5.08 17.25
N VAL A 57 -0.62 -6.02 16.31
CA VAL A 57 0.62 -6.79 16.17
C VAL A 57 1.02 -6.83 14.70
N LEU A 58 2.27 -6.50 14.41
CA LEU A 58 2.85 -6.70 13.08
C LEU A 58 3.55 -8.06 13.04
N VAL A 59 3.13 -8.95 12.14
CA VAL A 59 3.79 -10.23 11.85
C VAL A 59 4.54 -10.11 10.54
N ILE A 60 5.85 -10.31 10.54
CA ILE A 60 6.71 -10.04 9.39
C ILE A 60 7.95 -10.94 9.41
N GLY A 61 8.52 -11.24 8.24
CA GLY A 61 9.75 -12.03 8.14
C GLY A 61 10.97 -11.35 8.77
N LYS A 62 11.88 -12.12 9.38
CA LYS A 62 13.12 -11.64 9.99
C LYS A 62 14.03 -10.83 9.07
N LEU A 63 13.90 -11.01 7.75
CA LEU A 63 14.63 -10.21 6.76
C LEU A 63 14.23 -8.73 6.73
N PHE A 64 13.12 -8.36 7.39
CA PHE A 64 12.60 -7.01 7.47
C PHE A 64 12.60 -6.52 8.92
N PRO A 65 13.78 -6.30 9.55
CA PRO A 65 13.86 -5.92 10.96
C PRO A 65 13.19 -4.57 11.21
N GLN A 66 12.47 -4.48 12.32
CA GLN A 66 11.72 -3.31 12.73
C GLN A 66 12.16 -2.82 14.10
N ASP A 67 12.06 -1.52 14.30
CA ASP A 67 12.24 -0.86 15.58
C ASP A 67 10.86 -0.75 16.26
N GLU A 68 10.60 -1.64 17.24
CA GLU A 68 9.32 -1.69 17.95
C GLU A 68 9.02 -0.41 18.73
N GLU A 69 10.03 0.22 19.33
CA GLU A 69 9.85 1.47 20.08
C GLU A 69 9.42 2.60 19.13
N LYS A 70 10.03 2.67 17.97
CA LYS A 70 9.73 3.65 16.94
C LYS A 70 8.37 3.38 16.28
N LEU A 71 8.01 2.12 16.07
CA LEU A 71 6.71 1.74 15.50
C LEU A 71 5.58 1.90 16.52
N GLY A 72 5.85 1.63 17.79
CA GLY A 72 4.91 1.74 18.91
C GLY A 72 3.95 0.56 19.04
N ILE A 73 4.25 -0.57 18.39
CA ILE A 73 3.50 -1.83 18.48
C ILE A 73 4.44 -3.01 18.54
N LYS A 74 3.95 -4.14 19.05
CA LYS A 74 4.67 -5.42 19.07
C LYS A 74 4.93 -5.91 17.64
N VAL A 75 6.15 -6.39 17.39
CA VAL A 75 6.52 -7.09 16.16
C VAL A 75 6.79 -8.55 16.45
N VAL A 76 6.23 -9.43 15.65
CA VAL A 76 6.45 -10.87 15.70
C VAL A 76 7.15 -11.30 14.43
N TYR A 77 8.26 -11.99 14.59
CA TYR A 77 9.09 -12.42 13.48
C TYR A 77 8.93 -13.92 13.20
N PHE A 78 8.95 -14.27 11.92
CA PHE A 78 9.10 -15.64 11.45
C PHE A 78 10.32 -15.76 10.53
N ASP A 79 10.87 -16.98 10.44
CA ASP A 79 11.94 -17.33 9.51
C ASP A 79 11.37 -17.97 8.24
N ASP A 80 12.15 -18.02 7.15
CA ASP A 80 11.74 -18.67 5.90
C ASP A 80 11.46 -20.19 6.04
N THR A 81 11.94 -20.80 7.14
CA THR A 81 11.71 -22.19 7.48
C THR A 81 10.46 -22.43 8.36
N ASP A 82 9.86 -21.36 8.88
CA ASP A 82 8.68 -21.43 9.73
C ASP A 82 7.38 -21.51 8.90
N ASP A 83 6.34 -22.12 9.45
CA ASP A 83 4.98 -21.88 8.97
C ASP A 83 4.53 -20.49 9.45
N CYS A 84 4.73 -19.50 8.60
CA CYS A 84 4.45 -18.10 8.92
C CYS A 84 2.98 -17.87 9.32
N VAL A 85 2.03 -18.68 8.77
CA VAL A 85 0.60 -18.57 9.11
C VAL A 85 0.32 -19.17 10.48
N GLU A 86 1.02 -20.23 10.89
CA GLU A 86 0.93 -20.78 12.24
C GLU A 86 1.49 -19.77 13.27
N VAL A 87 2.59 -19.10 12.93
CA VAL A 87 3.12 -18.01 13.77
C VAL A 87 2.07 -16.90 13.93
N LEU A 88 1.44 -16.44 12.83
CA LEU A 88 0.35 -15.46 12.89
C LEU A 88 -0.81 -15.97 13.77
N ALA A 89 -1.27 -17.21 13.53
CA ALA A 89 -2.39 -17.82 14.24
C ALA A 89 -2.16 -17.89 15.76
N SER A 90 -0.92 -18.10 16.21
CA SER A 90 -0.55 -18.10 17.64
C SER A 90 -0.75 -16.75 18.33
N HIS A 91 -0.85 -15.66 17.55
CA HIS A 91 -1.12 -14.29 18.02
C HIS A 91 -2.54 -13.82 17.74
N MET A 92 -3.43 -14.72 17.28
CA MET A 92 -4.83 -14.44 17.03
C MET A 92 -5.73 -15.02 18.13
N ARG A 93 -6.96 -14.52 18.20
CA ARG A 93 -8.04 -15.17 18.96
C ARG A 93 -8.72 -16.21 18.07
N LYS A 94 -9.17 -17.30 18.64
CA LYS A 94 -9.97 -18.29 17.91
C LYS A 94 -11.45 -17.91 17.92
N GLY A 95 -12.11 -18.27 16.83
CA GLY A 95 -13.54 -18.02 16.62
C GLY A 95 -13.84 -16.66 16.02
N GLY A 96 -15.12 -16.38 15.84
CA GLY A 96 -15.65 -15.14 15.29
C GLY A 96 -15.37 -14.94 13.80
N THR A 97 -15.71 -13.73 13.31
CA THR A 97 -15.47 -13.36 11.93
C THR A 97 -14.16 -12.59 11.79
N ILE A 98 -13.27 -13.07 10.92
CA ILE A 98 -11.98 -12.46 10.63
C ILE A 98 -12.10 -11.66 9.33
N GLY A 99 -11.79 -10.36 9.40
CA GLY A 99 -11.62 -9.51 8.22
C GLY A 99 -10.33 -9.84 7.50
N ILE A 100 -10.41 -9.98 6.18
CA ILE A 100 -9.26 -10.28 5.31
C ILE A 100 -9.11 -9.15 4.30
N ASP A 101 -7.88 -8.77 4.01
CA ASP A 101 -7.56 -7.79 2.99
C ASP A 101 -7.71 -8.39 1.58
N LYS A 102 -8.14 -7.57 0.62
CA LYS A 102 -8.43 -7.96 -0.78
C LYS A 102 -7.21 -8.49 -1.55
N THR A 103 -6.00 -8.13 -1.13
CA THR A 103 -4.77 -8.47 -1.83
C THR A 103 -3.96 -9.60 -1.19
N TRP A 104 -4.46 -10.21 -0.12
CA TRP A 104 -3.72 -11.27 0.57
C TRP A 104 -3.61 -12.53 -0.30
N PRO A 105 -2.41 -13.07 -0.56
CA PRO A 105 -2.26 -14.27 -1.38
C PRO A 105 -3.08 -15.45 -0.81
N ALA A 106 -3.86 -16.08 -1.67
CA ALA A 106 -4.80 -17.15 -1.29
C ALA A 106 -4.13 -18.29 -0.50
N ARG A 107 -2.85 -18.60 -0.77
CA ARG A 107 -2.10 -19.63 -0.03
C ARG A 107 -2.09 -19.40 1.49
N PHE A 108 -1.97 -18.14 1.93
CA PHE A 108 -1.95 -17.80 3.35
C PHE A 108 -3.36 -17.89 3.96
N LEU A 109 -4.38 -17.42 3.23
CA LEU A 109 -5.77 -17.55 3.68
C LEU A 109 -6.19 -19.00 3.80
N LEU A 110 -5.89 -19.83 2.79
CA LEU A 110 -6.21 -21.26 2.83
C LEU A 110 -5.54 -21.95 4.04
N ARG A 111 -4.26 -21.62 4.30
CA ARG A 111 -3.56 -22.16 5.47
C ARG A 111 -4.18 -21.70 6.79
N LEU A 112 -4.61 -20.43 6.88
CA LEU A 112 -5.30 -19.92 8.06
C LEU A 112 -6.64 -20.62 8.30
N MET A 113 -7.37 -20.95 7.23
CA MET A 113 -8.62 -21.72 7.28
C MET A 113 -8.38 -23.17 7.75
N GLU A 114 -7.32 -23.82 7.26
CA GLU A 114 -6.91 -25.16 7.73
C GLU A 114 -6.62 -25.19 9.25
N LEU A 115 -6.04 -24.10 9.77
CA LEU A 115 -5.75 -23.94 11.20
C LEU A 115 -7.00 -23.63 12.04
N GLN A 116 -8.15 -23.47 11.41
CA GLN A 116 -9.45 -23.24 12.06
C GLN A 116 -9.41 -22.09 13.07
N VAL A 117 -8.81 -20.95 12.68
CA VAL A 117 -8.65 -19.79 13.57
C VAL A 117 -9.97 -19.01 13.68
N GLY A 118 -10.65 -18.74 12.57
CA GLY A 118 -11.94 -18.05 12.52
C GLY A 118 -13.10 -18.97 12.18
N ASP A 119 -14.28 -18.61 12.64
CA ASP A 119 -15.53 -19.30 12.27
C ASP A 119 -16.00 -18.87 10.87
N ALA A 120 -15.68 -17.63 10.49
CA ALA A 120 -15.98 -17.05 9.19
C ALA A 120 -14.88 -16.05 8.74
N TYR A 121 -14.82 -15.78 7.44
CA TYR A 121 -13.90 -14.85 6.84
C TYR A 121 -14.65 -13.88 5.92
N SER A 122 -14.31 -12.60 5.97
CA SER A 122 -14.97 -11.54 5.20
C SER A 122 -13.97 -10.56 4.62
N ASN A 123 -14.24 -10.03 3.42
CA ASN A 123 -13.42 -8.95 2.88
C ASN A 123 -13.68 -7.66 3.66
N ALA A 124 -12.65 -7.16 4.35
CA ALA A 124 -12.70 -5.97 5.19
C ALA A 124 -11.96 -4.75 4.60
N SER A 125 -11.43 -4.86 3.39
CA SER A 125 -10.64 -3.79 2.76
C SER A 125 -11.38 -2.47 2.65
N THR A 126 -12.70 -2.52 2.48
CA THR A 126 -13.56 -1.33 2.37
C THR A 126 -13.47 -0.41 3.59
N ILE A 127 -13.12 -0.93 4.77
CA ILE A 127 -12.93 -0.12 5.98
C ILE A 127 -11.82 0.91 5.75
N ILE A 128 -10.62 0.44 5.38
CA ILE A 128 -9.48 1.33 5.15
C ILE A 128 -9.67 2.14 3.87
N ASP A 129 -10.23 1.55 2.83
CA ASP A 129 -10.51 2.25 1.56
C ASP A 129 -11.41 3.48 1.80
N HIS A 130 -12.48 3.35 2.60
CA HIS A 130 -13.38 4.48 2.93
C HIS A 130 -12.68 5.54 3.79
N ILE A 131 -11.92 5.15 4.80
CA ILE A 131 -11.19 6.11 5.63
C ILE A 131 -10.19 6.91 4.78
N ARG A 132 -9.48 6.26 3.83
CA ARG A 132 -8.54 6.91 2.91
C ARG A 132 -9.18 7.83 1.88
N GLN A 133 -10.47 7.67 1.59
CA GLN A 133 -11.19 8.58 0.68
C GLN A 133 -11.28 10.00 1.23
N ILE A 134 -11.39 10.15 2.54
CA ILE A 134 -11.46 11.46 3.21
C ILE A 134 -10.05 11.87 3.66
N LYS A 135 -9.42 12.76 2.89
CA LYS A 135 -8.05 13.23 3.15
C LYS A 135 -8.01 14.24 4.28
N THR A 136 -7.04 14.11 5.17
CA THR A 136 -6.74 15.13 6.17
C THR A 136 -6.24 16.42 5.50
N GLU A 137 -6.22 17.55 6.23
CA GLU A 137 -5.71 18.81 5.67
C GLU A 137 -4.24 18.69 5.23
N GLU A 138 -3.41 17.95 5.98
CA GLU A 138 -2.01 17.69 5.61
C GLU A 138 -1.92 16.87 4.31
N GLU A 139 -2.73 15.82 4.17
CA GLU A 139 -2.78 15.01 2.95
C GLU A 139 -3.28 15.82 1.75
N GLN A 140 -4.31 16.65 1.94
CA GLN A 140 -4.80 17.57 0.89
C GLN A 140 -3.70 18.53 0.45
N GLN A 141 -2.93 19.09 1.39
CA GLN A 141 -1.84 20.00 1.06
C GLN A 141 -0.73 19.30 0.26
N LYS A 142 -0.37 18.06 0.62
CA LYS A 142 0.58 17.23 -0.15
C LYS A 142 0.06 16.97 -1.57
N MET A 143 -1.22 16.65 -1.73
CA MET A 143 -1.84 16.46 -3.05
C MET A 143 -1.80 17.75 -3.88
N ARG A 144 -2.11 18.92 -3.30
CA ARG A 144 -2.04 20.20 -4.00
C ARG A 144 -0.61 20.55 -4.44
N VAL A 145 0.40 20.22 -3.62
CA VAL A 145 1.81 20.40 -3.98
C VAL A 145 2.20 19.49 -5.15
N ALA A 146 1.83 18.21 -5.08
CA ALA A 146 2.10 17.26 -6.16
C ALA A 146 1.41 17.66 -7.47
N SER A 147 0.14 18.11 -7.41
CA SER A 147 -0.60 18.60 -8.58
C SER A 147 0.12 19.79 -9.23
N ARG A 148 0.51 20.80 -8.45
CA ARG A 148 1.24 21.95 -8.99
C ARG A 148 2.58 21.55 -9.62
N CYS A 149 3.32 20.63 -8.99
CA CYS A 149 4.56 20.10 -9.58
C CYS A 149 4.28 19.44 -10.93
N ASN A 150 3.21 18.64 -11.03
CA ASN A 150 2.80 18.01 -12.28
C ASN A 150 2.44 19.06 -13.35
N ASP A 151 1.60 20.04 -13.00
CA ASP A 151 1.13 21.07 -13.93
C ASP A 151 2.34 21.85 -14.51
N THR A 152 3.24 22.33 -13.64
CA THR A 152 4.47 23.02 -14.06
C THR A 152 5.35 22.14 -14.95
N SER A 153 5.47 20.86 -14.61
CA SER A 153 6.31 19.93 -15.38
C SER A 153 5.73 19.67 -16.78
N ILE A 154 4.43 19.53 -16.90
CA ILE A 154 3.77 19.36 -18.19
C ILE A 154 3.87 20.66 -19.04
N GLU A 155 3.71 21.83 -18.44
CA GLU A 155 3.92 23.10 -19.14
C GLU A 155 5.34 23.24 -19.73
N GLU A 156 6.36 22.78 -19.01
CA GLU A 156 7.74 22.74 -19.49
C GLU A 156 7.98 21.65 -20.56
N LEU A 157 7.26 20.54 -20.51
CA LEU A 157 7.38 19.45 -21.47
C LEU A 157 6.76 19.77 -22.83
N ILE A 158 5.60 20.43 -22.87
CA ILE A 158 4.83 20.70 -24.09
C ILE A 158 5.70 21.28 -25.23
N PRO A 159 6.59 22.29 -25.01
CA PRO A 159 7.44 22.82 -26.06
C PRO A 159 8.48 21.83 -26.61
N LEU A 160 8.74 20.72 -25.92
CA LEU A 160 9.71 19.72 -26.36
C LEU A 160 9.09 18.72 -27.34
N VAL A 161 7.78 18.48 -27.28
CA VAL A 161 7.05 17.55 -28.17
C VAL A 161 7.31 17.81 -29.66
N SER A 162 7.45 19.09 -30.06
CA SER A 162 7.67 19.48 -31.46
C SER A 162 9.15 19.43 -31.91
N LYS A 163 10.09 19.02 -31.04
CA LYS A 163 11.53 19.02 -31.33
C LYS A 163 12.03 17.75 -32.02
N GLY A 164 11.13 16.83 -32.40
CA GLY A 164 11.49 15.60 -33.11
C GLY A 164 12.19 14.57 -32.23
N MET A 165 11.96 14.64 -30.93
CA MET A 165 12.39 13.62 -29.98
C MET A 165 11.58 12.34 -30.17
N THR A 166 12.16 11.18 -29.83
CA THR A 166 11.41 9.93 -29.72
C THR A 166 10.53 9.93 -28.45
N GLU A 167 9.58 9.00 -28.39
CA GLU A 167 8.76 8.81 -27.20
C GLU A 167 9.63 8.57 -25.96
N ALA A 168 10.65 7.70 -26.05
CA ALA A 168 11.58 7.40 -24.97
C ALA A 168 12.40 8.63 -24.55
N GLU A 169 12.97 9.39 -25.50
CA GLU A 169 13.71 10.62 -25.22
C GLU A 169 12.84 11.65 -24.49
N LEU A 170 11.57 11.78 -24.88
CA LEU A 170 10.63 12.71 -24.23
C LEU A 170 10.29 12.24 -22.81
N GLY A 171 10.20 10.92 -22.55
CA GLY A 171 10.02 10.34 -21.23
C GLY A 171 11.22 10.65 -20.31
N GLU A 172 12.44 10.55 -20.81
CA GLU A 172 13.65 10.93 -20.06
C GLU A 172 13.67 12.44 -19.72
N GLU A 173 13.29 13.29 -20.65
CA GLU A 173 13.18 14.75 -20.40
C GLU A 173 12.11 15.05 -19.36
N LEU A 174 10.97 14.36 -19.38
CA LEU A 174 9.92 14.49 -18.37
C LEU A 174 10.46 14.17 -16.96
N LEU A 175 11.26 13.10 -16.82
CA LEU A 175 11.88 12.77 -15.53
C LEU A 175 12.80 13.90 -15.03
N LYS A 176 13.65 14.45 -15.91
CA LYS A 176 14.55 15.58 -15.58
C LYS A 176 13.77 16.81 -15.13
N ILE A 177 12.67 17.11 -15.82
CA ILE A 177 11.79 18.22 -15.48
C ILE A 177 11.11 17.99 -14.12
N TYR A 178 10.59 16.78 -13.84
CA TYR A 178 10.01 16.44 -12.53
C TYR A 178 11.02 16.61 -11.39
N LEU A 179 12.23 16.08 -11.55
CA LEU A 179 13.29 16.22 -10.54
C LEU A 179 13.66 17.70 -10.30
N LYS A 180 13.77 18.51 -11.37
CA LYS A 180 14.00 19.96 -11.29
C LYS A 180 12.88 20.68 -10.52
N ASN A 181 11.63 20.26 -10.69
CA ASN A 181 10.46 20.85 -10.04
C ASN A 181 10.18 20.27 -8.64
N GLY A 182 11.11 19.47 -8.10
CA GLY A 182 11.09 19.00 -6.71
C GLY A 182 10.38 17.66 -6.48
N ALA A 183 10.00 16.94 -7.52
CA ALA A 183 9.58 15.56 -7.42
C ALA A 183 10.77 14.64 -7.10
N GLN A 184 10.50 13.45 -6.60
CA GLN A 184 11.52 12.40 -6.35
C GLN A 184 11.62 11.38 -7.50
N GLY A 185 10.71 11.46 -8.47
CA GLY A 185 10.59 10.55 -9.60
C GLY A 185 9.17 10.50 -10.13
N HIS A 186 8.94 9.61 -11.06
CA HIS A 186 7.59 9.28 -11.52
C HIS A 186 6.83 8.48 -10.43
N SER A 187 5.51 8.61 -10.38
CA SER A 187 4.65 7.76 -9.55
C SER A 187 4.39 6.38 -10.21
N PHE A 188 4.50 6.32 -11.53
CA PHE A 188 4.48 5.13 -12.39
C PHE A 188 5.15 5.49 -13.71
N GLU A 189 5.56 4.48 -14.50
CA GLU A 189 6.18 4.72 -15.80
C GLU A 189 5.28 5.57 -16.71
N PRO A 190 5.77 6.68 -17.25
CA PRO A 190 4.97 7.54 -18.11
C PRO A 190 4.67 6.85 -19.45
N ILE A 191 3.46 7.03 -19.93
CA ILE A 191 3.06 6.60 -21.27
C ILE A 191 3.22 7.80 -22.19
N ILE A 192 4.22 7.76 -23.06
CA ILE A 192 4.43 8.74 -24.13
C ILE A 192 4.06 8.03 -25.44
N ALA A 193 3.14 8.60 -26.20
CA ALA A 193 2.60 7.96 -27.40
C ALA A 193 2.34 8.99 -28.50
N TYR A 194 2.94 8.79 -29.68
CA TYR A 194 2.74 9.64 -30.85
C TYR A 194 1.78 9.00 -31.88
N GLY A 195 1.07 9.82 -32.62
CA GLY A 195 0.26 9.41 -33.76
C GLY A 195 -0.68 8.26 -33.44
N ALA A 196 -0.51 7.12 -34.14
CA ALA A 196 -1.36 5.95 -33.96
C ALA A 196 -1.21 5.28 -32.58
N HIS A 197 -0.04 5.38 -31.94
CA HIS A 197 0.23 4.83 -30.61
C HIS A 197 -0.66 5.49 -29.55
N ALA A 198 -1.04 6.76 -29.71
CA ALA A 198 -1.93 7.47 -28.79
C ALA A 198 -3.35 6.88 -28.71
N ALA A 199 -3.70 5.93 -29.59
CA ALA A 199 -4.97 5.21 -29.52
C ALA A 199 -4.92 4.03 -28.51
N ASP A 200 -3.74 3.58 -28.09
CA ASP A 200 -3.56 2.53 -27.08
C ASP A 200 -3.31 3.18 -25.71
N PRO A 201 -4.25 3.05 -24.75
CA PRO A 201 -4.08 3.62 -23.41
C PRO A 201 -2.99 2.92 -22.57
N HIS A 202 -2.49 1.77 -23.01
CA HIS A 202 -1.41 1.01 -22.35
C HIS A 202 -0.18 0.85 -23.24
N HIS A 203 0.01 1.76 -24.22
CA HIS A 203 1.18 1.75 -25.11
C HIS A 203 2.48 1.69 -24.29
N GLU A 204 3.37 0.81 -24.70
CA GLU A 204 4.73 0.76 -24.17
C GLU A 204 5.58 1.78 -24.97
N THR A 205 6.03 2.84 -24.27
CA THR A 205 6.87 3.91 -24.83
C THR A 205 8.11 3.33 -25.51
N ASP A 206 8.36 3.72 -26.77
CA ASP A 206 9.47 3.22 -27.59
C ASP A 206 10.27 4.35 -28.30
N ASP A 207 11.08 3.99 -29.31
CA ASP A 207 11.90 4.93 -30.09
C ASP A 207 11.16 5.57 -31.27
N SER A 208 9.85 5.46 -31.36
CA SER A 208 9.01 6.09 -32.39
C SER A 208 8.98 7.62 -32.29
N LYS A 209 8.70 8.30 -33.43
CA LYS A 209 8.61 9.75 -33.55
C LYS A 209 7.27 10.20 -34.08
#